data_8df729bb8638c5f5619a430a8441a824
#
_entry.id   8df729bb8638c5f5619a430a8441a824
#
_cell.length_a   1.000
_cell.length_b   1.000
_cell.length_c   1.000
_cell.angle_alpha   90.00
_cell.angle_beta   90.00
_cell.angle_gamma   90.00
#
_symmetry.space_group_name_H-M   'P 1'
#
loop_
_entity.id
_entity.type
_entity.pdbx_description
1 polymer ?
#
loop_
_entity_poly.entity_id
_entity_poly.type
_entity_poly.pdbx_seq_one_letter_code
_entity_poly.pdbx_strand_id
1 'polypeptide(L)'
;MKKISAKLLSLLFVLVISLAVNSHYKTISEAKKQTLTVSFVDVGQGSATLIQYKGKNVLIDTGEESEYNKLKKFLDSKKVKSISNMIITHNDSDHMGGADLVIKDYKVKMVTRAKYQEKKKNKQITELDSAIRDNRIKTKKVKAGSKIKIASGVQMAVYSPSKKSDESNKNSIVMRLSHGGNSFLFTGDIDANIENALVEKYNLESDVLQVAHHGSGYSSAMLFLSKVSAKYSVISVGEGNPYGHPADFVVKRLGNFSDYIYRTDRNGTVTFTSDGENLDVKTDTVYNDDGNIQKNPGAVSGDNGGGKYIGNVNTKVYHGEHCGNLPIEKNRKYFNSGADAESYGYRAHSACVGR
;
A
#
# COMPACT_ATOMS: atom_id res chain seq x y z
N MET A 1 -13.84 -6.19 -70.77
CA MET A 1 -13.38 -6.33 -69.34
C MET A 1 -11.99 -5.71 -69.21
N LYS A 2 -11.86 -4.60 -68.46
CA LYS A 2 -10.54 -3.92 -68.26
C LYS A 2 -9.67 -4.77 -67.32
N LYS A 3 -8.50 -5.21 -67.80
CA LYS A 3 -7.52 -5.93 -66.97
C LYS A 3 -6.99 -4.98 -65.90
N ILE A 4 -7.27 -5.28 -64.64
CA ILE A 4 -6.67 -4.57 -63.47
C ILE A 4 -5.17 -4.85 -63.49
N SER A 5 -4.34 -3.81 -63.52
CA SER A 5 -2.89 -3.96 -63.60
C SER A 5 -2.33 -4.58 -62.31
N ALA A 6 -1.30 -5.41 -62.44
CA ALA A 6 -0.67 -6.07 -61.29
C ALA A 6 -0.18 -5.05 -60.23
N LYS A 7 0.17 -3.83 -60.65
CA LYS A 7 0.52 -2.72 -59.73
C LYS A 7 -0.66 -2.27 -58.86
N LEU A 8 -1.90 -2.27 -59.41
CA LEU A 8 -3.07 -1.87 -58.63
C LEU A 8 -3.45 -2.94 -57.62
N LEU A 9 -3.24 -4.22 -57.95
CA LEU A 9 -3.47 -5.35 -57.05
C LEU A 9 -2.47 -5.37 -55.89
N SER A 10 -1.18 -5.07 -56.18
CA SER A 10 -0.15 -5.01 -55.14
C SER A 10 -0.36 -3.80 -54.20
N LEU A 11 -0.83 -2.66 -54.71
CA LEU A 11 -1.15 -1.48 -53.86
C LEU A 11 -2.34 -1.77 -52.93
N LEU A 12 -3.38 -2.44 -53.42
CA LEU A 12 -4.52 -2.86 -52.62
C LEU A 12 -4.11 -3.85 -51.53
N PHE A 13 -3.23 -4.79 -51.85
CA PHE A 13 -2.73 -5.78 -50.87
C PHE A 13 -1.91 -5.13 -49.74
N VAL A 14 -1.03 -4.17 -50.06
CA VAL A 14 -0.28 -3.41 -49.09
C VAL A 14 -1.21 -2.56 -48.21
N LEU A 15 -2.24 -1.95 -48.79
CA LEU A 15 -3.24 -1.16 -48.06
C LEU A 15 -4.04 -2.02 -47.07
N VAL A 16 -4.46 -3.22 -47.47
CA VAL A 16 -5.20 -4.16 -46.62
C VAL A 16 -4.33 -4.68 -45.48
N ILE A 17 -3.04 -4.97 -45.73
CA ILE A 17 -2.11 -5.38 -44.69
C ILE A 17 -1.87 -4.22 -43.71
N SER A 18 -1.67 -2.99 -44.17
CA SER A 18 -1.45 -1.84 -43.29
C SER A 18 -2.67 -1.51 -42.44
N LEU A 19 -3.90 -1.68 -42.97
CA LEU A 19 -5.14 -1.53 -42.21
C LEU A 19 -5.33 -2.66 -41.22
N ALA A 20 -4.99 -3.90 -41.55
CA ALA A 20 -5.04 -5.03 -40.61
C ALA A 20 -4.01 -4.90 -39.49
N VAL A 21 -2.80 -4.46 -39.79
CA VAL A 21 -1.75 -4.20 -38.83
C VAL A 21 -2.14 -3.05 -37.91
N ASN A 22 -2.63 -1.92 -38.44
CA ASN A 22 -3.13 -0.80 -37.64
C ASN A 22 -4.34 -1.20 -36.77
N SER A 23 -5.27 -2.00 -37.29
CA SER A 23 -6.37 -2.55 -36.49
C SER A 23 -5.89 -3.45 -35.36
N HIS A 24 -4.87 -4.30 -35.62
CA HIS A 24 -4.26 -5.15 -34.60
C HIS A 24 -3.50 -4.33 -33.54
N TYR A 25 -2.73 -3.31 -33.95
CA TYR A 25 -2.07 -2.40 -33.02
C TYR A 25 -3.07 -1.60 -32.20
N LYS A 26 -4.19 -1.16 -32.78
CA LYS A 26 -5.24 -0.44 -32.06
C LYS A 26 -5.97 -1.33 -31.05
N THR A 27 -6.24 -2.60 -31.39
CA THR A 27 -6.84 -3.59 -30.45
C THR A 27 -5.89 -3.98 -29.31
N ILE A 28 -4.59 -4.01 -29.53
CA ILE A 28 -3.60 -4.26 -28.46
C ILE A 28 -3.46 -3.03 -27.56
N SER A 29 -3.54 -1.82 -28.09
CA SER A 29 -3.46 -0.55 -27.33
C SER A 29 -4.71 -0.26 -26.49
N GLU A 30 -5.88 -0.81 -26.82
CA GLU A 30 -7.14 -0.58 -26.11
C GLU A 30 -7.54 -1.71 -25.15
N ALA A 31 -6.68 -2.68 -24.88
CA ALA A 31 -6.88 -3.56 -23.74
C ALA A 31 -6.86 -2.67 -22.48
N LYS A 32 -8.06 -2.26 -22.03
CA LYS A 32 -8.26 -1.40 -20.85
C LYS A 32 -7.39 -1.94 -19.73
N LYS A 33 -6.27 -1.24 -19.44
CA LYS A 33 -5.38 -1.61 -18.36
C LYS A 33 -6.24 -1.86 -17.12
N GLN A 34 -6.17 -3.07 -16.58
CA GLN A 34 -7.05 -3.45 -15.47
C GLN A 34 -6.47 -2.86 -14.18
N THR A 35 -7.14 -1.88 -13.64
CA THR A 35 -6.70 -1.19 -12.44
C THR A 35 -6.93 -2.02 -11.19
N LEU A 36 -5.91 -2.05 -10.32
CA LEU A 36 -5.96 -2.52 -8.95
C LEU A 36 -6.17 -1.31 -8.05
N THR A 37 -7.13 -1.37 -7.13
CA THR A 37 -7.25 -0.37 -6.07
C THR A 37 -6.95 -0.99 -4.72
N VAL A 38 -6.21 -0.25 -3.87
CA VAL A 38 -5.92 -0.60 -2.48
C VAL A 38 -6.30 0.60 -1.62
N SER A 39 -7.32 0.42 -0.78
CA SER A 39 -7.82 1.49 0.10
C SER A 39 -7.56 1.13 1.55
N PHE A 40 -6.73 1.92 2.23
CA PHE A 40 -6.55 1.90 3.67
C PHE A 40 -7.67 2.73 4.28
N VAL A 41 -8.64 2.04 4.88
CA VAL A 41 -9.90 2.65 5.29
C VAL A 41 -9.75 3.34 6.63
N ASP A 42 -10.27 4.55 6.77
CA ASP A 42 -10.42 5.19 8.07
C ASP A 42 -11.53 4.48 8.86
N VAL A 43 -11.11 3.64 9.79
CA VAL A 43 -11.97 2.92 10.75
C VAL A 43 -11.72 3.37 12.18
N GLY A 44 -11.19 4.61 12.38
CA GLY A 44 -10.73 5.04 13.70
C GLY A 44 -9.46 4.27 14.12
N GLN A 45 -9.35 3.97 15.42
CA GLN A 45 -8.24 3.16 15.89
C GLN A 45 -8.41 1.73 15.40
N GLY A 46 -7.42 1.23 14.64
CA GLY A 46 -7.43 -0.11 14.05
C GLY A 46 -7.09 -0.11 12.57
N SER A 47 -7.21 -1.27 11.96
CA SER A 47 -6.83 -1.48 10.57
C SER A 47 -7.95 -2.14 9.76
N ALA A 48 -8.19 -1.59 8.56
CA ALA A 48 -8.99 -2.24 7.54
C ALA A 48 -8.49 -1.81 6.16
N THR A 49 -8.26 -2.76 5.25
CA THR A 49 -7.80 -2.45 3.89
C THR A 49 -8.62 -3.21 2.86
N LEU A 50 -9.24 -2.48 1.92
CA LEU A 50 -9.97 -3.07 0.81
C LEU A 50 -9.10 -3.11 -0.45
N ILE A 51 -8.95 -4.29 -1.03
CA ILE A 51 -8.29 -4.50 -2.33
C ILE A 51 -9.35 -4.91 -3.35
N GLN A 52 -9.43 -4.17 -4.46
CA GLN A 52 -10.36 -4.45 -5.55
C GLN A 52 -9.60 -4.66 -6.86
N TYR A 53 -9.83 -5.81 -7.50
CA TYR A 53 -9.22 -6.15 -8.78
C TYR A 53 -10.09 -7.14 -9.56
N LYS A 54 -10.38 -6.85 -10.83
CA LYS A 54 -11.16 -7.74 -11.72
C LYS A 54 -12.46 -8.25 -11.08
N GLY A 55 -13.22 -7.35 -10.45
CA GLY A 55 -14.47 -7.68 -9.77
C GLY A 55 -14.31 -8.55 -8.52
N LYS A 56 -13.10 -8.73 -8.00
CA LYS A 56 -12.81 -9.38 -6.71
C LYS A 56 -12.57 -8.32 -5.67
N ASN A 57 -13.14 -8.53 -4.49
CA ASN A 57 -12.90 -7.74 -3.29
C ASN A 57 -12.18 -8.63 -2.28
N VAL A 58 -11.03 -8.20 -1.81
CA VAL A 58 -10.31 -8.81 -0.68
C VAL A 58 -10.27 -7.76 0.43
N LEU A 59 -10.66 -8.14 1.62
CA LEU A 59 -10.62 -7.28 2.79
C LEU A 59 -9.54 -7.82 3.74
N ILE A 60 -8.57 -6.97 4.10
CA ILE A 60 -7.56 -7.26 5.12
C ILE A 60 -7.96 -6.50 6.36
N ASP A 61 -8.24 -7.21 7.43
CA ASP A 61 -8.73 -6.74 8.72
C ASP A 61 -10.05 -5.96 8.63
N THR A 62 -10.64 -5.62 9.74
CA THR A 62 -12.02 -5.10 9.82
C THR A 62 -12.18 -3.96 10.83
N GLY A 63 -11.10 -3.55 11.49
CA GLY A 63 -11.15 -2.57 12.57
C GLY A 63 -11.84 -3.10 13.82
N GLU A 64 -12.06 -2.20 14.76
CA GLU A 64 -12.81 -2.46 15.99
C GLU A 64 -14.31 -2.68 15.72
N GLU A 65 -14.97 -3.49 16.56
CA GLU A 65 -16.43 -3.72 16.50
C GLU A 65 -17.21 -2.40 16.61
N SER A 66 -16.82 -1.51 17.50
CA SER A 66 -17.43 -0.19 17.72
C SER A 66 -17.37 0.71 16.48
N GLU A 67 -16.38 0.55 15.63
CA GLU A 67 -16.14 1.35 14.43
C GLU A 67 -16.67 0.70 13.14
N TYR A 68 -17.34 -0.45 13.26
CA TYR A 68 -17.85 -1.20 12.11
C TYR A 68 -18.70 -0.37 11.15
N ASN A 69 -19.49 0.58 11.67
CA ASN A 69 -20.31 1.45 10.83
C ASN A 69 -19.50 2.30 9.84
N LYS A 70 -18.28 2.71 10.19
CA LYS A 70 -17.35 3.40 9.28
C LYS A 70 -16.93 2.49 8.14
N LEU A 71 -16.49 1.27 8.48
CA LEU A 71 -16.14 0.26 7.48
C LEU A 71 -17.31 -0.07 6.57
N LYS A 72 -18.50 -0.31 7.13
CA LYS A 72 -19.72 -0.60 6.37
C LYS A 72 -20.04 0.52 5.38
N LYS A 73 -20.07 1.77 5.84
CA LYS A 73 -20.32 2.95 5.00
C LYS A 73 -19.33 3.01 3.83
N PHE A 74 -18.07 2.75 4.09
CA PHE A 74 -17.04 2.71 3.04
C PHE A 74 -17.29 1.56 2.04
N LEU A 75 -17.49 0.32 2.50
CA LEU A 75 -17.75 -0.83 1.64
C LEU A 75 -19.01 -0.62 0.77
N ASP A 76 -20.07 -0.05 1.33
CA ASP A 76 -21.28 0.27 0.60
C ASP A 76 -21.04 1.36 -0.46
N SER A 77 -20.25 2.39 -0.16
CA SER A 77 -19.84 3.43 -1.13
C SER A 77 -19.07 2.86 -2.32
N LYS A 78 -18.27 1.81 -2.08
CA LYS A 78 -17.54 1.05 -3.10
C LYS A 78 -18.41 -0.03 -3.77
N LYS A 79 -19.71 -0.09 -3.45
CA LYS A 79 -20.69 -1.05 -4.00
C LYS A 79 -20.26 -2.51 -3.79
N VAL A 80 -19.55 -2.79 -2.69
CA VAL A 80 -19.16 -4.16 -2.33
C VAL A 80 -20.41 -4.96 -2.00
N LYS A 81 -20.63 -6.10 -2.68
CA LYS A 81 -21.71 -7.05 -2.38
C LYS A 81 -21.17 -8.40 -1.91
N SER A 82 -19.95 -8.71 -2.29
CA SER A 82 -19.29 -9.95 -1.87
C SER A 82 -17.81 -9.73 -1.66
N ILE A 83 -17.25 -10.42 -0.66
CA ILE A 83 -15.83 -10.43 -0.33
C ILE A 83 -15.30 -11.81 -0.70
N SER A 84 -14.37 -11.86 -1.66
CA SER A 84 -13.79 -13.10 -2.16
C SER A 84 -12.89 -13.76 -1.12
N ASN A 85 -12.22 -12.95 -0.31
CA ASN A 85 -11.40 -13.39 0.81
C ASN A 85 -11.33 -12.28 1.87
N MET A 86 -11.69 -12.58 3.10
CA MET A 86 -11.43 -11.76 4.27
C MET A 86 -10.20 -12.34 4.97
N ILE A 87 -9.17 -11.53 5.11
CA ILE A 87 -7.89 -11.90 5.72
C ILE A 87 -7.80 -11.21 7.07
N ILE A 88 -7.69 -11.98 8.13
CA ILE A 88 -7.45 -11.48 9.49
C ILE A 88 -5.97 -11.68 9.78
N THR A 89 -5.23 -10.59 9.93
CA THR A 89 -3.78 -10.62 10.13
C THR A 89 -3.41 -11.26 11.45
N HIS A 90 -4.11 -10.87 12.53
CA HIS A 90 -3.99 -11.43 13.88
C HIS A 90 -5.30 -11.19 14.66
N ASN A 91 -5.35 -11.59 15.93
CA ASN A 91 -6.62 -11.68 16.66
C ASN A 91 -6.91 -10.52 17.61
N ASP A 92 -6.22 -9.38 17.48
CA ASP A 92 -6.53 -8.21 18.31
C ASP A 92 -7.80 -7.50 17.81
N SER A 93 -8.55 -6.90 18.74
CA SER A 93 -9.88 -6.35 18.48
C SER A 93 -9.90 -5.28 17.40
N ASP A 94 -8.88 -4.46 17.36
CA ASP A 94 -8.71 -3.37 16.38
C ASP A 94 -8.32 -3.84 14.96
N HIS A 95 -8.20 -5.17 14.78
CA HIS A 95 -8.02 -5.83 13.48
C HIS A 95 -9.18 -6.75 13.11
N MET A 96 -9.73 -7.49 14.09
CA MET A 96 -10.76 -8.49 13.78
C MET A 96 -12.14 -8.15 14.33
N GLY A 97 -12.28 -7.04 15.06
CA GLY A 97 -13.49 -6.74 15.83
C GLY A 97 -14.79 -6.69 15.03
N GLY A 98 -14.74 -6.19 13.78
CA GLY A 98 -15.91 -6.14 12.89
C GLY A 98 -16.11 -7.38 12.02
N ALA A 99 -15.33 -8.46 12.18
CA ALA A 99 -15.26 -9.55 11.20
C ALA A 99 -16.56 -10.37 11.10
N ASP A 100 -17.23 -10.66 12.20
CA ASP A 100 -18.53 -11.35 12.23
C ASP A 100 -19.63 -10.48 11.63
N LEU A 101 -19.61 -9.15 11.87
CA LEU A 101 -20.54 -8.19 11.29
C LEU A 101 -20.34 -8.08 9.77
N VAL A 102 -19.10 -8.13 9.29
CA VAL A 102 -18.81 -8.21 7.85
C VAL A 102 -19.42 -9.48 7.25
N ILE A 103 -19.33 -10.64 7.93
CA ILE A 103 -19.95 -11.89 7.48
C ILE A 103 -21.48 -11.76 7.45
N LYS A 104 -22.06 -11.09 8.41
CA LYS A 104 -23.50 -10.85 8.50
C LYS A 104 -24.02 -9.99 7.33
N ASP A 105 -23.30 -8.92 6.98
CA ASP A 105 -23.79 -7.91 6.02
C ASP A 105 -23.34 -8.18 4.57
N TYR A 106 -22.25 -8.94 4.37
CA TYR A 106 -21.67 -9.19 3.05
C TYR A 106 -21.48 -10.69 2.79
N LYS A 107 -21.56 -11.07 1.52
CA LYS A 107 -21.28 -12.47 1.11
C LYS A 107 -19.78 -12.76 1.16
N VAL A 108 -19.27 -13.19 2.30
CA VAL A 108 -17.87 -13.61 2.45
C VAL A 108 -17.72 -15.05 1.94
N LYS A 109 -16.77 -15.29 1.02
CA LYS A 109 -16.54 -16.61 0.40
C LYS A 109 -15.46 -17.43 1.10
N MET A 110 -14.48 -16.73 1.68
CA MET A 110 -13.36 -17.34 2.39
C MET A 110 -12.89 -16.43 3.52
N VAL A 111 -12.46 -17.02 4.62
CA VAL A 111 -11.71 -16.34 5.69
C VAL A 111 -10.32 -16.97 5.74
N THR A 112 -9.30 -16.11 5.62
CA THR A 112 -7.89 -16.49 5.75
C THR A 112 -7.34 -15.96 7.06
N ARG A 113 -6.69 -16.84 7.85
CA ARG A 113 -6.06 -16.50 9.14
C ARG A 113 -4.64 -17.05 9.21
N ALA A 114 -3.84 -16.55 10.14
CA ALA A 114 -2.53 -17.12 10.42
C ALA A 114 -2.65 -18.61 10.82
N LYS A 115 -1.69 -19.43 10.38
CA LYS A 115 -1.60 -20.84 10.81
C LYS A 115 -1.36 -20.95 12.31
N TYR A 116 -0.57 -20.03 12.82
CA TYR A 116 -0.21 -19.95 14.24
C TYR A 116 -1.06 -18.86 14.89
N GLN A 117 -1.62 -19.19 16.04
CA GLN A 117 -2.46 -18.30 16.82
C GLN A 117 -2.15 -18.55 18.30
N GLU A 118 -2.35 -17.54 19.12
CA GLU A 118 -2.28 -17.64 20.56
C GLU A 118 -3.32 -18.65 21.08
N LYS A 119 -3.10 -19.15 22.31
CA LYS A 119 -4.02 -20.11 22.93
C LYS A 119 -5.27 -19.44 23.50
N LYS A 120 -5.14 -18.18 23.95
CA LYS A 120 -6.22 -17.44 24.60
C LYS A 120 -7.27 -17.05 23.57
N LYS A 121 -8.51 -17.46 23.77
CA LYS A 121 -9.66 -16.98 22.99
C LYS A 121 -10.30 -15.79 23.70
N ASN A 122 -10.71 -14.80 22.90
CA ASN A 122 -11.52 -13.69 23.34
C ASN A 122 -12.95 -13.81 22.75
N LYS A 123 -13.82 -12.84 23.07
CA LYS A 123 -15.19 -12.78 22.58
C LYS A 123 -15.22 -12.76 21.04
N GLN A 124 -14.45 -11.89 20.41
CA GLN A 124 -14.44 -11.68 18.95
C GLN A 124 -13.98 -12.92 18.19
N ILE A 125 -13.00 -13.67 18.71
CA ILE A 125 -12.60 -14.97 18.11
C ILE A 125 -13.77 -15.95 18.11
N THR A 126 -14.51 -16.00 19.21
CA THR A 126 -15.65 -16.91 19.35
C THR A 126 -16.79 -16.52 18.41
N GLU A 127 -17.08 -15.24 18.28
CA GLU A 127 -18.09 -14.69 17.38
C GLU A 127 -17.75 -14.95 15.92
N LEU A 128 -16.50 -14.66 15.52
CA LEU A 128 -16.01 -14.96 14.17
C LEU A 128 -16.07 -16.47 13.87
N ASP A 129 -15.61 -17.33 14.79
CA ASP A 129 -15.64 -18.80 14.62
C ASP A 129 -17.08 -19.29 14.46
N SER A 130 -18.05 -18.71 15.18
CA SER A 130 -19.47 -19.01 15.04
C SER A 130 -20.02 -18.54 13.70
N ALA A 131 -19.76 -17.28 13.33
CA ALA A 131 -20.19 -16.73 12.05
C ALA A 131 -19.66 -17.54 10.85
N ILE A 132 -18.39 -17.96 10.89
CA ILE A 132 -17.78 -18.82 9.86
C ILE A 132 -18.53 -20.16 9.76
N ARG A 133 -18.78 -20.81 10.89
CA ARG A 133 -19.45 -22.11 10.94
C ARG A 133 -20.89 -22.01 10.43
N ASP A 134 -21.66 -21.05 10.96
CA ASP A 134 -23.09 -20.92 10.71
C ASP A 134 -23.37 -20.54 9.25
N ASN A 135 -22.47 -19.77 8.61
CA ASN A 135 -22.53 -19.41 7.20
C ASN A 135 -21.75 -20.38 6.28
N ARG A 136 -21.18 -21.46 6.80
CA ARG A 136 -20.40 -22.48 6.05
C ARG A 136 -19.29 -21.88 5.20
N ILE A 137 -18.60 -20.88 5.74
CA ILE A 137 -17.55 -20.15 5.02
C ILE A 137 -16.28 -21.00 4.96
N LYS A 138 -15.64 -21.03 3.79
CA LYS A 138 -14.35 -21.70 3.62
C LYS A 138 -13.27 -20.98 4.42
N THR A 139 -12.40 -21.74 5.08
CA THR A 139 -11.27 -21.19 5.83
C THR A 139 -9.94 -21.62 5.23
N LYS A 140 -8.95 -20.72 5.29
CA LYS A 140 -7.57 -20.98 4.90
C LYS A 140 -6.63 -20.53 6.01
N LYS A 141 -5.65 -21.37 6.35
CA LYS A 141 -4.57 -21.02 7.27
C LYS A 141 -3.28 -20.82 6.49
N VAL A 142 -2.58 -19.70 6.73
CA VAL A 142 -1.35 -19.32 6.02
C VAL A 142 -0.19 -19.10 6.99
N LYS A 143 1.01 -19.30 6.50
CA LYS A 143 2.28 -19.04 7.19
C LYS A 143 3.31 -18.57 6.16
N ALA A 144 4.49 -18.19 6.62
CA ALA A 144 5.63 -17.86 5.76
C ALA A 144 5.79 -18.89 4.62
N GLY A 145 5.97 -18.39 3.39
CA GLY A 145 6.04 -19.18 2.16
C GLY A 145 4.68 -19.49 1.51
N SER A 146 3.55 -19.21 2.17
CA SER A 146 2.23 -19.34 1.54
C SER A 146 2.00 -18.27 0.48
N LYS A 147 1.04 -18.53 -0.43
CA LYS A 147 0.57 -17.53 -1.42
C LYS A 147 -0.94 -17.38 -1.31
N ILE A 148 -1.43 -16.14 -1.41
CA ILE A 148 -2.85 -15.80 -1.45
C ILE A 148 -3.15 -15.23 -2.82
N LYS A 149 -3.92 -15.96 -3.64
CA LYS A 149 -4.33 -15.52 -4.97
C LYS A 149 -5.51 -14.56 -4.86
N ILE A 150 -5.42 -13.41 -5.51
CA ILE A 150 -6.54 -12.46 -5.64
C ILE A 150 -7.28 -12.73 -6.96
N ALA A 151 -6.58 -12.67 -8.08
CA ALA A 151 -7.09 -12.97 -9.40
C ALA A 151 -5.93 -13.39 -10.32
N SER A 152 -6.21 -13.65 -11.60
CA SER A 152 -5.15 -13.92 -12.58
C SER A 152 -4.17 -12.74 -12.66
N GLY A 153 -2.88 -13.01 -12.45
CA GLY A 153 -1.81 -12.01 -12.51
C GLY A 153 -1.56 -11.26 -11.20
N VAL A 154 -2.41 -11.41 -10.17
CA VAL A 154 -2.24 -10.73 -8.87
C VAL A 154 -2.36 -11.72 -7.71
N GLN A 155 -1.31 -11.76 -6.91
CA GLN A 155 -1.23 -12.59 -5.70
C GLN A 155 -0.41 -11.89 -4.62
N MET A 156 -0.60 -12.32 -3.37
CA MET A 156 0.23 -11.90 -2.25
C MET A 156 1.15 -13.04 -1.82
N ALA A 157 2.44 -12.75 -1.67
CA ALA A 157 3.40 -13.62 -1.00
C ALA A 157 3.30 -13.38 0.52
N VAL A 158 3.26 -14.45 1.30
CA VAL A 158 3.19 -14.38 2.77
C VAL A 158 4.57 -14.60 3.36
N TYR A 159 5.03 -13.68 4.19
CA TYR A 159 6.37 -13.66 4.80
C TYR A 159 6.35 -14.01 6.30
N SER A 160 5.22 -13.79 6.99
CA SER A 160 5.01 -14.11 8.41
C SER A 160 3.59 -14.67 8.60
N PRO A 161 3.32 -15.42 9.68
CA PRO A 161 4.26 -15.87 10.71
C PRO A 161 5.08 -17.10 10.27
N SER A 162 6.32 -17.19 10.74
CA SER A 162 7.20 -18.37 10.49
C SER A 162 7.13 -19.41 11.62
N LYS A 163 6.81 -18.97 12.84
CA LYS A 163 6.66 -19.79 14.04
C LYS A 163 5.50 -19.30 14.90
N LYS A 164 5.06 -20.11 15.84
CA LYS A 164 4.01 -19.76 16.81
C LYS A 164 4.54 -18.80 17.87
N SER A 165 3.71 -17.83 18.25
CA SER A 165 3.88 -17.00 19.45
C SER A 165 2.61 -17.06 20.31
N ASP A 166 2.72 -16.85 21.61
CA ASP A 166 1.59 -16.63 22.49
C ASP A 166 1.14 -15.15 22.55
N GLU A 167 1.91 -14.26 21.91
CA GLU A 167 1.58 -12.84 21.66
C GLU A 167 0.91 -12.72 20.28
N SER A 168 -0.30 -12.15 20.25
CA SER A 168 -1.14 -12.03 19.05
C SER A 168 -0.40 -11.29 17.91
N ASN A 169 0.14 -10.13 18.18
CA ASN A 169 0.85 -9.28 17.21
C ASN A 169 1.99 -10.02 16.50
N LYS A 170 2.74 -10.87 17.24
CA LYS A 170 3.82 -11.67 16.65
C LYS A 170 3.35 -12.79 15.72
N ASN A 171 2.04 -13.10 15.70
CA ASN A 171 1.43 -14.01 14.75
C ASN A 171 0.87 -13.29 13.51
N SER A 172 1.06 -11.98 13.38
CA SER A 172 0.58 -11.18 12.24
C SER A 172 1.00 -11.77 10.90
N ILE A 173 0.05 -11.80 9.97
CA ILE A 173 0.33 -12.18 8.59
C ILE A 173 0.99 -10.98 7.89
N VAL A 174 2.26 -11.10 7.59
CA VAL A 174 2.95 -10.13 6.73
C VAL A 174 2.85 -10.58 5.28
N MET A 175 2.39 -9.68 4.41
CA MET A 175 2.11 -10.01 3.00
C MET A 175 2.64 -8.93 2.06
N ARG A 176 3.21 -9.36 0.93
CA ARG A 176 3.57 -8.47 -0.16
C ARG A 176 2.70 -8.75 -1.39
N LEU A 177 1.92 -7.76 -1.80
CA LEU A 177 1.13 -7.74 -3.03
C LEU A 177 1.99 -7.17 -4.16
N SER A 178 1.90 -7.78 -5.34
CA SER A 178 2.51 -7.24 -6.57
C SER A 178 1.48 -7.14 -7.68
N HIS A 179 1.52 -6.01 -8.41
CA HIS A 179 0.70 -5.74 -9.59
C HIS A 179 1.56 -5.03 -10.65
N GLY A 180 2.02 -5.78 -11.66
CA GLY A 180 3.01 -5.26 -12.60
C GLY A 180 4.28 -4.83 -11.88
N GLY A 181 4.71 -3.60 -12.08
CA GLY A 181 5.83 -2.97 -11.37
C GLY A 181 5.51 -2.45 -9.98
N ASN A 182 4.23 -2.35 -9.61
CA ASN A 182 3.83 -1.78 -8.33
C ASN A 182 3.66 -2.83 -7.23
N SER A 183 3.95 -2.44 -5.99
CA SER A 183 3.96 -3.35 -4.84
C SER A 183 3.53 -2.71 -3.54
N PHE A 184 2.91 -3.53 -2.67
CA PHE A 184 2.39 -3.12 -1.36
C PHE A 184 2.84 -4.12 -0.31
N LEU A 185 3.39 -3.65 0.80
CA LEU A 185 3.75 -4.46 1.95
C LEU A 185 2.77 -4.19 3.10
N PHE A 186 2.02 -5.22 3.50
CA PHE A 186 1.13 -5.21 4.65
C PHE A 186 1.81 -5.93 5.80
N THR A 187 1.90 -5.30 6.94
CA THR A 187 2.71 -5.76 8.07
C THR A 187 1.90 -6.26 9.26
N GLY A 188 0.61 -5.88 9.36
CA GLY A 188 -0.11 -6.04 10.61
C GLY A 188 0.64 -5.36 11.75
N ASP A 189 0.72 -6.01 12.91
CA ASP A 189 1.27 -5.42 14.13
C ASP A 189 2.57 -6.07 14.59
N ILE A 190 3.42 -6.49 13.63
CA ILE A 190 4.73 -7.06 13.95
C ILE A 190 5.62 -6.06 14.69
N ASP A 191 6.47 -6.57 15.56
CA ASP A 191 7.51 -5.82 16.26
C ASP A 191 8.84 -5.79 15.46
N ALA A 192 9.78 -4.95 15.92
CA ALA A 192 11.10 -4.80 15.33
C ALA A 192 11.90 -6.12 15.25
N ASN A 193 11.67 -7.08 16.14
CA ASN A 193 12.35 -8.37 16.09
C ASN A 193 11.90 -9.18 14.88
N ILE A 194 10.60 -9.15 14.57
CA ILE A 194 10.06 -9.83 13.39
C ILE A 194 10.49 -9.08 12.13
N GLU A 195 10.43 -7.74 12.12
CA GLU A 195 10.92 -6.92 11.02
C GLU A 195 12.37 -7.28 10.64
N ASN A 196 13.26 -7.34 11.63
CA ASN A 196 14.67 -7.70 11.41
C ASN A 196 14.82 -9.13 10.86
N ALA A 197 14.05 -10.08 11.39
CA ALA A 197 14.05 -11.45 10.89
C ALA A 197 13.54 -11.59 9.44
N LEU A 198 12.65 -10.68 9.01
CA LEU A 198 12.17 -10.60 7.62
C LEU A 198 13.24 -10.06 6.69
N VAL A 199 13.97 -9.03 7.11
CA VAL A 199 15.08 -8.41 6.34
C VAL A 199 16.14 -9.44 5.96
N GLU A 200 16.45 -10.39 6.85
CA GLU A 200 17.42 -11.44 6.59
C GLU A 200 17.00 -12.46 5.53
N LYS A 201 15.68 -12.57 5.26
CA LYS A 201 15.12 -13.69 4.48
C LYS A 201 14.49 -13.29 3.17
N TYR A 202 14.01 -12.05 3.06
CA TYR A 202 13.16 -11.64 1.94
C TYR A 202 13.61 -10.31 1.33
N ASN A 203 13.42 -10.17 0.04
CA ASN A 203 13.37 -8.84 -0.57
C ASN A 203 12.04 -8.19 -0.16
N LEU A 204 12.13 -7.10 0.62
CA LEU A 204 10.98 -6.38 1.17
C LEU A 204 10.64 -5.12 0.39
N GLU A 205 11.46 -4.75 -0.62
CA GLU A 205 11.27 -3.55 -1.43
C GLU A 205 9.83 -3.45 -1.92
N SER A 206 9.18 -2.30 -1.64
CA SER A 206 7.77 -2.10 -1.94
C SER A 206 7.45 -0.61 -2.07
N ASP A 207 6.60 -0.24 -3.03
CA ASP A 207 6.23 1.16 -3.26
C ASP A 207 5.40 1.73 -2.12
N VAL A 208 4.53 0.91 -1.53
CA VAL A 208 3.65 1.30 -0.43
C VAL A 208 3.88 0.39 0.77
N LEU A 209 4.13 0.98 1.93
CA LEU A 209 4.21 0.32 3.22
C LEU A 209 2.98 0.64 4.06
N GLN A 210 2.22 -0.37 4.49
CA GLN A 210 1.39 -0.25 5.68
C GLN A 210 2.32 -0.30 6.89
N VAL A 211 2.39 0.81 7.63
CA VAL A 211 3.26 0.92 8.79
C VAL A 211 2.77 0.03 9.91
N ALA A 212 3.67 -0.78 10.46
CA ALA A 212 3.34 -1.75 11.47
C ALA A 212 2.81 -1.12 12.77
N HIS A 213 1.81 -1.79 13.36
CA HIS A 213 1.30 -1.53 14.69
C HIS A 213 0.93 -0.05 14.91
N HIS A 214 0.21 0.52 13.94
CA HIS A 214 -0.30 1.89 13.96
C HIS A 214 0.79 2.97 14.20
N GLY A 215 2.05 2.66 13.87
CA GLY A 215 3.18 3.54 14.17
C GLY A 215 3.67 3.46 15.61
N SER A 216 3.48 2.32 16.26
CA SER A 216 4.03 2.03 17.60
C SER A 216 5.54 2.17 17.66
N GLY A 217 6.06 2.67 18.80
CA GLY A 217 7.49 2.77 19.05
C GLY A 217 8.23 1.44 19.09
N TYR A 218 7.54 0.32 19.17
CA TYR A 218 8.11 -1.03 19.16
C TYR A 218 8.33 -1.60 17.75
N SER A 219 7.91 -0.87 16.71
CA SER A 219 7.97 -1.27 15.32
C SER A 219 8.72 -0.24 14.47
N SER A 220 8.76 -0.47 13.15
CA SER A 220 9.38 0.43 12.17
C SER A 220 10.88 0.61 12.40
N ALA A 221 11.62 -0.50 12.56
CA ALA A 221 13.07 -0.49 12.73
C ALA A 221 13.77 0.14 11.52
N MET A 222 14.84 0.90 11.76
CA MET A 222 15.56 1.63 10.70
C MET A 222 16.05 0.70 9.58
N LEU A 223 16.59 -0.48 9.95
CA LEU A 223 17.06 -1.47 8.97
C LEU A 223 15.90 -2.00 8.11
N PHE A 224 14.75 -2.28 8.74
CA PHE A 224 13.55 -2.72 8.02
C PHE A 224 13.08 -1.64 7.04
N LEU A 225 12.90 -0.40 7.49
CA LEU A 225 12.47 0.72 6.64
C LEU A 225 13.42 0.96 5.48
N SER A 226 14.75 0.86 5.71
CA SER A 226 15.76 1.01 4.65
C SER A 226 15.69 -0.10 3.59
N LYS A 227 15.24 -1.31 3.97
CA LYS A 227 15.08 -2.45 3.06
C LYS A 227 13.74 -2.47 2.35
N VAL A 228 12.70 -1.91 2.97
CA VAL A 228 11.41 -1.70 2.31
C VAL A 228 11.51 -0.56 1.32
N SER A 229 12.23 0.51 1.66
CA SER A 229 12.48 1.68 0.81
C SER A 229 11.20 2.22 0.14
N ALA A 230 10.12 2.27 0.91
CA ALA A 230 8.81 2.61 0.38
C ALA A 230 8.72 4.10 0.02
N LYS A 231 8.22 4.39 -1.18
CA LYS A 231 7.86 5.75 -1.57
C LYS A 231 6.74 6.32 -0.70
N TYR A 232 5.76 5.48 -0.37
CA TYR A 232 4.57 5.83 0.40
C TYR A 232 4.49 4.99 1.67
N SER A 233 4.36 5.63 2.82
CA SER A 233 4.02 4.98 4.09
C SER A 233 2.62 5.36 4.52
N VAL A 234 1.79 4.38 4.91
CA VAL A 234 0.43 4.59 5.39
C VAL A 234 0.32 4.08 6.82
N ILE A 235 -0.10 4.95 7.72
CA ILE A 235 -0.37 4.64 9.12
C ILE A 235 -1.89 4.58 9.31
N SER A 236 -2.43 3.38 9.54
CA SER A 236 -3.83 3.21 9.96
C SER A 236 -3.92 3.49 11.45
N VAL A 237 -4.58 4.57 11.85
CA VAL A 237 -4.61 5.05 13.24
C VAL A 237 -5.81 5.96 13.47
N GLY A 238 -6.36 5.97 14.68
CA GLY A 238 -7.49 6.82 15.07
C GLY A 238 -7.03 8.12 15.70
N GLU A 239 -7.77 9.20 15.45
CA GLU A 239 -7.57 10.49 16.11
C GLU A 239 -7.75 10.35 17.62
N GLY A 240 -6.83 10.94 18.40
CA GLY A 240 -6.91 10.95 19.87
C GLY A 240 -6.86 9.56 20.51
N ASN A 241 -6.30 8.55 19.82
CA ASN A 241 -6.21 7.19 20.36
C ASN A 241 -5.45 7.14 21.70
N PRO A 242 -5.85 6.23 22.61
CA PRO A 242 -5.29 6.19 23.97
C PRO A 242 -3.86 5.64 24.03
N TYR A 243 -3.34 5.11 22.92
CA TYR A 243 -2.02 4.49 22.86
C TYR A 243 -0.90 5.48 22.55
N GLY A 244 -1.24 6.71 22.18
CA GLY A 244 -0.25 7.71 21.74
C GLY A 244 0.39 7.35 20.39
N HIS A 245 -0.34 6.63 19.54
CA HIS A 245 0.10 6.28 18.20
C HIS A 245 -0.34 7.33 17.15
N PRO A 246 0.46 7.54 16.10
CA PRO A 246 1.83 7.06 15.95
C PRO A 246 2.79 7.81 16.88
N ALA A 247 3.83 7.14 17.37
CA ALA A 247 4.86 7.79 18.13
C ALA A 247 5.64 8.81 17.27
N ASP A 248 5.87 10.02 17.77
CA ASP A 248 6.50 11.11 17.02
C ASP A 248 7.84 10.72 16.40
N PHE A 249 8.67 9.98 17.15
CA PHE A 249 9.96 9.55 16.64
C PHE A 249 9.84 8.50 15.51
N VAL A 250 8.73 7.73 15.46
CA VAL A 250 8.44 6.81 14.34
C VAL A 250 8.07 7.61 13.09
N VAL A 251 7.22 8.64 13.22
CA VAL A 251 6.88 9.54 12.10
C VAL A 251 8.14 10.22 11.56
N LYS A 252 8.98 10.78 12.44
CA LYS A 252 10.28 11.37 12.06
C LYS A 252 11.18 10.35 11.35
N ARG A 253 11.23 9.12 11.86
CA ARG A 253 12.01 8.04 11.26
C ARG A 253 11.50 7.68 9.86
N LEU A 254 10.18 7.54 9.69
CA LEU A 254 9.56 7.27 8.37
C LEU A 254 9.93 8.35 7.35
N GLY A 255 9.97 9.61 7.75
CA GLY A 255 10.38 10.73 6.89
C GLY A 255 11.81 10.63 6.32
N ASN A 256 12.68 9.78 6.90
CA ASN A 256 14.00 9.49 6.34
C ASN A 256 13.98 8.41 5.24
N PHE A 257 12.90 7.64 5.12
CA PHE A 257 12.82 6.48 4.22
C PHE A 257 11.64 6.51 3.25
N SER A 258 10.65 7.38 3.49
CA SER A 258 9.48 7.55 2.62
C SER A 258 9.33 8.99 2.16
N ASP A 259 8.94 9.17 0.89
CA ASP A 259 8.67 10.50 0.35
C ASP A 259 7.35 11.07 0.85
N TYR A 260 6.39 10.18 1.14
CA TYR A 260 5.04 10.54 1.55
C TYR A 260 4.58 9.68 2.72
N ILE A 261 4.06 10.34 3.75
CA ILE A 261 3.48 9.67 4.93
C ILE A 261 2.02 10.09 5.01
N TYR A 262 1.13 9.10 4.93
CA TYR A 262 -0.31 9.28 5.11
C TYR A 262 -0.74 8.68 6.45
N ARG A 263 -1.71 9.32 7.09
CA ARG A 263 -2.30 8.86 8.35
C ARG A 263 -3.82 8.89 8.22
N THR A 264 -4.52 7.81 8.59
CA THR A 264 -5.98 7.76 8.46
C THR A 264 -6.69 8.74 9.38
N ASP A 265 -6.13 9.07 10.55
CA ASP A 265 -6.66 10.08 11.45
C ASP A 265 -6.58 11.53 10.91
N ARG A 266 -5.78 11.77 9.88
CA ARG A 266 -5.59 13.10 9.26
C ARG A 266 -6.11 13.16 7.83
N ASN A 267 -5.83 12.12 7.06
CA ASN A 267 -6.14 12.07 5.63
C ASN A 267 -7.48 11.38 5.33
N GLY A 268 -8.16 10.81 6.35
CA GLY A 268 -9.26 9.90 6.12
C GLY A 268 -8.79 8.64 5.39
N THR A 269 -9.64 8.06 4.57
CA THR A 269 -9.27 6.89 3.77
C THR A 269 -8.24 7.24 2.71
N VAL A 270 -7.16 6.44 2.63
CA VAL A 270 -6.08 6.58 1.65
C VAL A 270 -6.24 5.50 0.59
N THR A 271 -6.48 5.88 -0.66
CA THR A 271 -6.73 4.95 -1.78
C THR A 271 -5.64 5.07 -2.84
N PHE A 272 -4.94 3.98 -3.09
CA PHE A 272 -4.02 3.82 -4.21
C PHE A 272 -4.70 3.15 -5.40
N THR A 273 -4.36 3.60 -6.60
CA THR A 273 -4.81 3.02 -7.87
C THR A 273 -3.59 2.69 -8.71
N SER A 274 -3.43 1.41 -9.04
CA SER A 274 -2.32 0.91 -9.85
C SER A 274 -2.84 0.41 -11.21
N ASP A 275 -2.19 0.79 -12.29
CA ASP A 275 -2.39 0.21 -13.62
C ASP A 275 -1.31 -0.83 -13.98
N GLY A 276 -0.42 -1.12 -13.02
CA GLY A 276 0.72 -2.04 -13.17
C GLY A 276 2.04 -1.35 -13.54
N GLU A 277 2.01 -0.08 -13.93
CA GLU A 277 3.17 0.77 -14.21
C GLU A 277 3.14 2.01 -13.32
N ASN A 278 2.00 2.70 -13.30
CA ASN A 278 1.79 3.92 -12.52
C ASN A 278 1.01 3.62 -11.25
N LEU A 279 1.26 4.42 -10.23
CA LEU A 279 0.62 4.34 -8.93
C LEU A 279 0.13 5.73 -8.53
N ASP A 280 -1.20 5.92 -8.56
CA ASP A 280 -1.86 7.15 -8.13
C ASP A 280 -2.39 6.98 -6.70
N VAL A 281 -2.44 8.08 -5.93
CA VAL A 281 -3.00 8.11 -4.58
C VAL A 281 -4.05 9.20 -4.44
N LYS A 282 -5.11 8.89 -3.69
CA LYS A 282 -6.18 9.83 -3.30
C LYS A 282 -6.50 9.65 -1.83
N THR A 283 -6.81 10.75 -1.17
CA THR A 283 -7.22 10.80 0.24
C THR A 283 -8.60 11.47 0.35
N ASP A 284 -9.36 11.16 1.40
CA ASP A 284 -10.65 11.81 1.64
C ASP A 284 -10.47 13.28 2.05
N THR A 285 -9.39 13.57 2.77
CA THR A 285 -9.03 14.92 3.23
C THR A 285 -7.62 15.27 2.78
N VAL A 286 -7.44 16.46 2.21
CA VAL A 286 -6.11 17.02 1.98
C VAL A 286 -5.69 17.69 3.28
N TYR A 287 -4.78 17.07 3.99
CA TYR A 287 -4.22 17.63 5.20
C TYR A 287 -2.96 18.44 4.85
N ASN A 288 -3.06 19.76 4.99
CA ASN A 288 -1.93 20.68 4.87
C ASN A 288 -1.48 21.03 6.28
N ASP A 289 -0.61 20.21 6.84
CA ASP A 289 0.07 20.54 8.09
C ASP A 289 1.38 21.26 7.73
N ASP A 290 1.57 22.48 8.22
CA ASP A 290 2.80 23.27 8.03
C ASP A 290 4.05 22.61 8.62
N GLY A 291 3.93 21.43 9.18
CA GLY A 291 4.99 20.62 9.78
C GLY A 291 5.18 19.21 9.18
N ASN A 292 4.31 18.73 8.29
CA ASN A 292 4.45 17.40 7.68
C ASN A 292 4.10 17.42 6.19
N ILE A 293 5.08 17.06 5.41
CA ILE A 293 5.13 17.07 3.96
C ILE A 293 4.04 16.18 3.38
N GLN A 294 2.95 16.79 2.94
CA GLN A 294 2.05 16.16 2.01
C GLN A 294 1.79 17.11 0.84
N LYS A 295 2.55 16.92 -0.21
CA LYS A 295 2.14 17.45 -1.50
C LYS A 295 1.02 16.56 -2.02
N ASN A 296 -0.10 17.20 -2.33
CA ASN A 296 -1.21 16.52 -3.00
C ASN A 296 -0.72 15.88 -4.32
N PRO A 297 -0.64 14.54 -4.43
CA PRO A 297 -0.17 13.91 -5.67
C PRO A 297 -1.26 13.90 -6.75
N GLY A 298 -2.37 14.57 -6.53
CA GLY A 298 -3.52 14.60 -7.45
C GLY A 298 -3.28 15.33 -8.77
N ALA A 299 -2.07 15.72 -9.10
CA ALA A 299 -1.71 16.36 -10.35
C ALA A 299 -0.28 16.02 -10.77
N VAL A 300 0.00 14.74 -11.05
CA VAL A 300 1.24 14.39 -11.73
C VAL A 300 0.92 13.54 -12.96
N SER A 301 0.54 14.22 -14.02
CA SER A 301 0.98 13.86 -15.37
C SER A 301 2.51 14.04 -15.39
N GLY A 302 3.22 12.96 -15.72
CA GLY A 302 4.65 12.86 -15.89
C GLY A 302 5.42 14.17 -15.93
N ASP A 303 6.09 14.48 -14.83
CA ASP A 303 7.19 15.43 -14.90
C ASP A 303 8.37 14.90 -14.07
N ASN A 304 9.49 14.76 -14.76
CA ASN A 304 10.77 14.38 -14.18
C ASN A 304 11.21 15.47 -13.20
N GLY A 305 11.16 15.15 -11.92
CA GLY A 305 11.87 15.72 -10.78
C GLY A 305 12.48 17.13 -10.89
N GLY A 306 11.65 18.17 -10.89
CA GLY A 306 12.10 19.56 -10.79
C GLY A 306 11.90 20.16 -9.39
N GLY A 307 12.54 19.62 -8.35
CA GLY A 307 12.60 20.29 -7.04
C GLY A 307 13.62 21.44 -7.09
N LYS A 308 13.30 22.61 -6.52
CA LYS A 308 14.21 23.78 -6.48
C LYS A 308 15.50 23.51 -5.71
N TYR A 309 15.57 22.45 -4.90
CA TYR A 309 16.72 22.10 -4.09
C TYR A 309 17.03 20.61 -4.20
N ILE A 310 18.32 20.27 -4.28
CA ILE A 310 18.83 18.93 -4.49
C ILE A 310 19.75 18.55 -3.35
N GLY A 311 19.32 17.62 -2.49
CA GLY A 311 20.10 17.13 -1.36
C GLY A 311 20.95 15.91 -1.70
N ASN A 312 22.10 15.82 -1.06
CA ASN A 312 22.95 14.64 -1.09
C ASN A 312 22.59 13.72 0.09
N VAL A 313 22.05 12.54 -0.20
CA VAL A 313 21.61 11.59 0.84
C VAL A 313 22.72 11.14 1.78
N ASN A 314 23.98 11.17 1.32
CA ASN A 314 25.13 10.72 2.10
C ASN A 314 25.70 11.82 3.00
N THR A 315 25.82 13.06 2.48
CA THR A 315 26.45 14.18 3.20
C THR A 315 25.45 15.03 3.97
N LYS A 316 24.14 14.84 3.70
CA LYS A 316 23.07 15.66 4.24
C LYS A 316 23.25 17.17 3.95
N VAL A 317 23.79 17.48 2.78
CA VAL A 317 23.91 18.85 2.27
C VAL A 317 22.94 19.02 1.12
N TYR A 318 22.15 20.11 1.11
CA TYR A 318 21.28 20.44 -0.02
C TYR A 318 21.80 21.65 -0.80
N HIS A 319 21.51 21.67 -2.09
CA HIS A 319 21.98 22.62 -3.10
C HIS A 319 20.79 23.25 -3.82
N GLY A 320 20.90 24.48 -4.29
CA GLY A 320 19.98 25.02 -5.28
C GLY A 320 20.11 24.28 -6.63
N GLU A 321 19.05 24.24 -7.41
CA GLU A 321 19.01 23.50 -8.70
C GLU A 321 20.10 23.91 -9.71
N HIS A 322 20.61 25.16 -9.62
CA HIS A 322 21.65 25.68 -10.48
C HIS A 322 23.07 25.60 -9.86
N CYS A 323 23.23 24.84 -8.78
CA CYS A 323 24.52 24.70 -8.12
C CYS A 323 25.50 23.89 -8.98
N GLY A 324 26.68 24.40 -9.24
CA GLY A 324 27.72 23.70 -9.99
C GLY A 324 28.28 22.43 -9.32
N ASN A 325 27.99 22.23 -8.03
CA ASN A 325 28.46 21.10 -7.23
C ASN A 325 27.31 20.16 -6.81
N LEU A 326 26.41 19.84 -7.73
CA LEU A 326 25.32 18.92 -7.46
C LEU A 326 25.83 17.50 -7.16
N PRO A 327 25.19 16.75 -6.25
CA PRO A 327 25.51 15.35 -6.02
C PRO A 327 25.27 14.52 -7.30
N ILE A 328 25.98 13.39 -7.41
CA ILE A 328 25.73 12.43 -8.49
C ILE A 328 24.28 11.90 -8.36
N GLU A 329 23.65 11.57 -9.48
CA GLU A 329 22.22 11.32 -9.58
C GLU A 329 21.69 10.30 -8.58
N LYS A 330 22.38 9.17 -8.40
CA LYS A 330 22.02 8.11 -7.44
C LYS A 330 22.02 8.54 -5.96
N ASN A 331 22.60 9.71 -5.65
CA ASN A 331 22.67 10.25 -4.29
C ASN A 331 21.78 11.49 -4.12
N ARG A 332 20.91 11.79 -5.09
CA ARG A 332 20.02 12.96 -5.04
C ARG A 332 18.72 12.67 -4.30
N LYS A 333 18.32 13.62 -3.47
CA LYS A 333 16.96 13.76 -2.95
C LYS A 333 16.49 15.18 -3.29
N TYR A 334 15.30 15.29 -3.86
CA TYR A 334 14.75 16.58 -4.31
C TYR A 334 13.85 17.18 -3.23
N PHE A 335 13.94 18.50 -3.06
CA PHE A 335 13.16 19.27 -2.12
C PHE A 335 12.58 20.50 -2.78
N ASN A 336 11.42 20.97 -2.33
CA ASN A 336 10.77 22.12 -2.93
C ASN A 336 11.16 23.46 -2.28
N SER A 337 11.71 23.41 -1.07
CA SER A 337 12.23 24.57 -0.35
C SER A 337 13.45 24.19 0.47
N GLY A 338 14.25 25.19 0.86
CA GLY A 338 15.33 25.01 1.81
C GLY A 338 14.84 24.54 3.19
N ALA A 339 13.72 25.11 3.65
CA ALA A 339 13.07 24.68 4.90
C ALA A 339 12.62 23.22 4.84
N ASP A 340 12.15 22.77 3.67
CA ASP A 340 11.81 21.37 3.41
C ASP A 340 13.07 20.49 3.60
N ALA A 341 14.19 20.83 2.97
CA ALA A 341 15.44 20.09 3.13
C ALA A 341 15.95 20.09 4.58
N GLU A 342 15.84 21.20 5.28
CA GLU A 342 16.28 21.35 6.69
C GLU A 342 15.45 20.50 7.64
N SER A 343 14.14 20.38 7.37
CA SER A 343 13.24 19.51 8.14
C SER A 343 13.65 18.04 8.07
N TYR A 344 14.33 17.63 6.97
CA TYR A 344 14.93 16.30 6.82
C TYR A 344 16.36 16.18 7.34
N GLY A 345 16.82 17.17 8.13
CA GLY A 345 18.16 17.18 8.70
C GLY A 345 19.27 17.47 7.66
N TYR A 346 18.91 18.07 6.51
CA TYR A 346 19.90 18.58 5.56
C TYR A 346 20.30 20.00 5.94
N ARG A 347 21.55 20.35 5.67
CA ARG A 347 22.07 21.72 5.83
C ARG A 347 22.32 22.35 4.48
N ALA A 348 22.16 23.67 4.39
CA ALA A 348 22.40 24.40 3.17
C ALA A 348 23.86 24.29 2.72
N HIS A 349 24.09 24.14 1.41
CA HIS A 349 25.41 24.35 0.81
C HIS A 349 25.69 25.84 0.74
N SER A 350 26.61 26.34 1.56
CA SER A 350 26.86 27.75 1.77
C SER A 350 27.22 28.52 0.49
N ALA A 351 27.72 27.84 -0.55
CA ALA A 351 28.10 28.48 -1.82
C ALA A 351 26.93 28.69 -2.77
N CYS A 352 25.79 28.00 -2.62
CA CYS A 352 24.66 28.08 -3.54
C CYS A 352 23.29 28.26 -2.89
N VAL A 353 23.21 28.10 -1.56
CA VAL A 353 22.00 28.31 -0.78
C VAL A 353 22.37 29.14 0.45
N GLY A 354 22.22 30.43 0.36
CA GLY A 354 22.55 31.28 1.50
C GLY A 354 23.27 32.56 1.07
N ARG A 355 22.56 33.35 0.36
CA ARG A 355 22.76 34.81 0.30
C ARG A 355 21.41 35.49 0.10
#